data_b80f1369c2fdf98e1bd409b6a5de2583
#
_entry.id   b80f1369c2fdf98e1bd409b6a5de2583
#
_cell.length_a   1.000
_cell.length_b   1.000
_cell.length_c   1.000
_cell.angle_alpha   90.00
_cell.angle_beta   90.00
_cell.angle_gamma   90.00
#
_symmetry.space_group_name_H-M   'P 1'
#
loop_
_entity.id
_entity.type
_entity.pdbx_description
1 polymer ?
#
loop_
_entity_poly.entity_id
_entity_poly.type
_entity_poly.pdbx_seq_one_letter_code
_entity_poly.pdbx_strand_id
1 'polypeptide(L)'
;MKLKKIALRGLIGVAVVVALCMFFSGTIENITTPKVKLAKASRGKLVEKLELNGVLAYPEVEEMRLSLPAGQTLTIKRVNVRPGYPVKAGDVVLEASVTGYEAAAKQAQDEYDAALDALMEIDRKNEGLTLRRSEQTYADTYAALREAARQTARKKTEMEVLLRAAKLSYTDSGYPDGADEATVAAIDAYRAALSAQDEAQDAFNRAARYGVDDAVWSYISERQSAQEKLSDCEEKQVELEELRRSAATICAPRDGVIAEIGLKQGDPYDGSMPL
;
A
#
# COMPACT_ATOMS: atom_id res chain seq x y z
N MET A 1 -6.46 121.47 34.58
CA MET A 1 -6.36 120.04 34.98
C MET A 1 -6.97 119.04 33.93
N LYS A 2 -7.62 119.47 32.93
CA LYS A 2 -8.30 118.51 31.94
C LYS A 2 -7.36 118.04 30.85
N LEU A 3 -6.34 118.79 30.40
CA LEU A 3 -5.40 118.36 29.35
C LEU A 3 -4.48 117.23 29.74
N LYS A 4 -4.00 117.13 31.00
CA LYS A 4 -3.16 115.97 31.44
C LYS A 4 -3.88 114.66 31.47
N LYS A 5 -5.20 114.65 31.70
CA LYS A 5 -6.00 113.39 31.67
C LYS A 5 -6.27 112.91 30.29
N ILE A 6 -6.36 113.81 29.30
CA ILE A 6 -6.56 113.44 27.86
C ILE A 6 -5.23 112.92 27.29
N ALA A 7 -4.10 113.52 27.61
CA ALA A 7 -2.79 113.05 27.21
C ALA A 7 -2.47 111.68 27.79
N LEU A 8 -2.83 111.45 29.08
CA LEU A 8 -2.62 110.15 29.71
C LEU A 8 -3.49 109.00 29.08
N ARG A 9 -4.72 109.42 28.74
CA ARG A 9 -5.62 108.40 28.04
C ARG A 9 -5.14 108.09 26.63
N GLY A 10 -4.59 109.07 25.89
CA GLY A 10 -3.96 108.86 24.58
C GLY A 10 -2.72 107.93 24.67
N LEU A 11 -1.87 108.20 25.71
CA LEU A 11 -0.69 107.36 25.92
C LEU A 11 -1.04 105.91 26.26
N ILE A 12 -2.07 105.69 27.06
CA ILE A 12 -2.56 104.38 27.37
C ILE A 12 -3.13 103.67 26.08
N GLY A 13 -3.84 104.38 25.23
CA GLY A 13 -4.35 103.87 23.98
C GLY A 13 -3.21 103.41 23.05
N VAL A 14 -2.16 104.18 22.91
CA VAL A 14 -1.00 103.79 22.06
C VAL A 14 -0.27 102.59 22.72
N ALA A 15 -0.11 102.54 24.02
CA ALA A 15 0.52 101.43 24.70
C ALA A 15 -0.27 100.09 24.45
N VAL A 16 -1.58 100.20 24.51
CA VAL A 16 -2.46 98.99 24.19
C VAL A 16 -2.32 98.55 22.74
N VAL A 17 -2.26 99.48 21.77
CA VAL A 17 -2.05 99.13 20.38
C VAL A 17 -0.70 98.48 20.11
N VAL A 18 0.40 99.05 20.73
CA VAL A 18 1.74 98.45 20.63
C VAL A 18 1.76 97.03 21.26
N ALA A 19 1.11 96.81 22.40
CA ALA A 19 1.00 95.56 23.06
C ALA A 19 0.22 94.51 22.15
N LEU A 20 -0.86 94.92 21.52
CA LEU A 20 -1.61 94.12 20.57
C LEU A 20 -0.76 93.81 19.36
N CYS A 21 -0.03 94.73 18.77
CA CYS A 21 0.88 94.50 17.67
C CYS A 21 1.99 93.49 18.02
N MET A 22 2.58 93.55 19.23
CA MET A 22 3.56 92.58 19.69
C MET A 22 2.94 91.21 19.89
N PHE A 23 1.73 91.13 20.42
CA PHE A 23 1.04 89.85 20.63
C PHE A 23 0.70 89.14 19.30
N PHE A 24 0.25 89.88 18.31
CA PHE A 24 -0.07 89.35 17.02
C PHE A 24 1.16 89.07 16.11
N SER A 25 2.29 89.75 16.32
CA SER A 25 3.53 89.53 15.56
C SER A 25 4.02 88.07 15.63
N GLY A 26 4.04 87.50 16.84
CA GLY A 26 4.44 86.09 17.01
C GLY A 26 3.48 85.09 16.43
N THR A 27 2.20 85.47 16.27
CA THR A 27 1.18 84.62 15.70
C THR A 27 1.27 84.56 14.15
N ILE A 28 1.64 85.70 13.55
CA ILE A 28 1.79 85.80 12.09
C ILE A 28 3.02 85.03 11.58
N GLU A 29 4.15 85.06 12.33
CA GLU A 29 5.34 84.27 11.97
C GLU A 29 5.06 82.75 11.95
N ASN A 30 4.19 82.26 12.87
CA ASN A 30 3.84 80.89 12.98
C ASN A 30 2.88 80.38 11.88
N ILE A 31 2.15 81.28 11.21
CA ILE A 31 1.18 80.91 10.13
C ILE A 31 1.82 80.99 8.76
N THR A 32 2.79 81.90 8.55
CA THR A 32 3.38 82.17 7.24
C THR A 32 4.61 81.30 6.90
N THR A 33 5.24 80.66 7.90
CA THR A 33 6.39 79.80 7.67
C THR A 33 5.92 78.36 7.25
N PRO A 34 6.17 77.91 6.00
CA PRO A 34 5.83 76.54 5.64
C PRO A 34 6.65 75.53 6.44
N LYS A 35 5.98 74.70 7.24
CA LYS A 35 6.62 73.60 8.00
C LYS A 35 7.04 72.53 7.05
N VAL A 36 8.25 72.52 6.57
CA VAL A 36 8.81 71.41 5.75
C VAL A 36 9.34 70.31 6.66
N LYS A 37 8.83 69.14 6.48
CA LYS A 37 9.42 67.94 7.12
C LYS A 37 10.61 67.49 6.26
N LEU A 38 11.79 67.65 6.79
CA LEU A 38 12.99 67.10 6.18
C LEU A 38 13.03 65.59 6.43
N ALA A 39 12.89 64.79 5.39
CA ALA A 39 13.16 63.37 5.44
C ALA A 39 14.61 63.13 5.03
N LYS A 40 15.37 62.48 5.87
CA LYS A 40 16.74 62.06 5.55
C LYS A 40 16.69 60.90 4.56
N ALA A 41 17.16 61.09 3.36
CA ALA A 41 17.26 59.99 2.39
C ALA A 41 18.28 58.97 2.92
N SER A 42 17.85 57.75 3.13
CA SER A 42 18.69 56.61 3.42
C SER A 42 18.76 55.68 2.22
N ARG A 43 19.94 55.18 1.88
CA ARG A 43 20.08 54.11 0.91
C ARG A 43 19.59 52.82 1.54
N GLY A 44 18.49 52.28 1.06
CA GLY A 44 17.98 50.97 1.42
C GLY A 44 17.93 50.07 0.21
N LYS A 45 17.98 48.76 0.39
CA LYS A 45 17.65 47.81 -0.65
C LYS A 45 16.13 47.78 -0.80
N LEU A 46 15.64 48.05 -1.98
CA LEU A 46 14.25 47.79 -2.34
C LEU A 46 14.12 46.26 -2.51
N VAL A 47 13.47 45.62 -1.56
CA VAL A 47 13.13 44.18 -1.68
C VAL A 47 11.68 44.11 -2.12
N GLU A 48 11.49 43.78 -3.36
CA GLU A 48 10.18 43.42 -3.88
C GLU A 48 9.85 42.01 -3.36
N LYS A 49 8.93 41.88 -2.45
CA LYS A 49 8.41 40.58 -1.99
C LYS A 49 7.23 40.24 -2.86
N LEU A 50 7.42 39.23 -3.71
CA LEU A 50 6.34 38.61 -4.42
C LEU A 50 5.77 37.51 -3.49
N GLU A 51 4.59 37.71 -2.96
CA GLU A 51 3.86 36.69 -2.23
C GLU A 51 3.08 35.84 -3.24
N LEU A 52 3.54 34.63 -3.45
CA LEU A 52 2.87 33.66 -4.30
C LEU A 52 2.14 32.64 -3.41
N ASN A 53 0.85 32.55 -3.57
CA ASN A 53 0.07 31.45 -3.00
C ASN A 53 0.10 30.28 -4.00
N GLY A 54 0.82 29.24 -3.67
CA GLY A 54 0.89 28.01 -4.44
C GLY A 54 0.40 26.83 -3.62
N VAL A 55 -0.23 25.87 -4.26
CA VAL A 55 -0.51 24.56 -3.67
C VAL A 55 0.62 23.64 -4.10
N LEU A 56 1.27 22.99 -3.13
CA LEU A 56 2.25 21.96 -3.41
C LEU A 56 1.47 20.72 -3.88
N ALA A 57 1.65 20.34 -5.13
CA ALA A 57 1.13 19.08 -5.66
C ALA A 57 2.29 18.14 -5.98
N TYR A 58 2.14 16.87 -5.65
CA TYR A 58 3.08 15.85 -6.07
C TYR A 58 2.79 15.51 -7.52
N PRO A 59 3.79 15.54 -8.44
CA PRO A 59 3.58 15.29 -9.87
C PRO A 59 3.17 13.84 -10.16
N GLU A 60 3.62 12.91 -9.32
CA GLU A 60 3.29 11.48 -9.39
C GLU A 60 2.97 10.98 -7.98
N VAL A 61 1.78 10.41 -7.84
CA VAL A 61 1.35 9.74 -6.61
C VAL A 61 1.12 8.28 -6.93
N GLU A 62 1.84 7.41 -6.25
CA GLU A 62 1.64 5.98 -6.32
C GLU A 62 0.94 5.49 -5.06
N GLU A 63 -0.12 4.73 -5.26
CA GLU A 63 -0.85 4.11 -4.17
C GLU A 63 -0.16 2.80 -3.76
N MET A 64 0.22 2.70 -2.49
CA MET A 64 0.72 1.45 -1.93
C MET A 64 -0.45 0.63 -1.41
N ARG A 65 -0.60 -0.59 -1.93
CA ARG A 65 -1.60 -1.56 -1.49
C ARG A 65 -0.90 -2.86 -1.11
N LEU A 66 -1.31 -3.44 0.00
CA LEU A 66 -0.88 -4.78 0.37
C LEU A 66 -1.92 -5.78 -0.13
N SER A 67 -1.48 -6.75 -0.93
CA SER A 67 -2.34 -7.86 -1.34
C SER A 67 -2.52 -8.82 -0.18
N LEU A 68 -3.75 -9.00 0.26
CA LEU A 68 -4.11 -9.93 1.33
C LEU A 68 -4.91 -11.10 0.75
N PRO A 69 -4.73 -12.31 1.28
CA PRO A 69 -5.61 -13.43 0.96
C PRO A 69 -7.06 -13.12 1.32
N ALA A 70 -8.01 -13.72 0.59
CA ALA A 70 -9.43 -13.49 0.79
C ALA A 70 -9.86 -13.78 2.23
N GLY A 71 -10.55 -12.82 2.85
CA GLY A 71 -11.05 -12.93 4.22
C GLY A 71 -10.03 -12.62 5.31
N GLN A 72 -8.79 -12.27 4.97
CA GLN A 72 -7.78 -11.84 5.94
C GLN A 72 -7.83 -10.33 6.15
N THR A 73 -7.65 -9.91 7.40
CA THR A 73 -7.53 -8.51 7.80
C THR A 73 -6.30 -8.30 8.67
N LEU A 74 -5.70 -7.13 8.56
CA LEU A 74 -4.60 -6.71 9.42
C LEU A 74 -5.11 -5.71 10.45
N THR A 75 -4.47 -5.68 11.62
CA THR A 75 -4.61 -4.59 12.58
C THR A 75 -3.32 -3.79 12.61
N ILE A 76 -3.40 -2.49 12.36
CA ILE A 76 -2.25 -1.59 12.35
C ILE A 76 -1.75 -1.41 13.79
N LYS A 77 -0.52 -1.86 14.07
CA LYS A 77 0.12 -1.71 15.38
C LYS A 77 0.80 -0.36 15.55
N ARG A 78 1.47 0.10 14.49
CA ARG A 78 2.21 1.37 14.51
C ARG A 78 2.33 1.94 13.12
N VAL A 79 2.26 3.27 13.03
CA VAL A 79 2.60 4.04 11.83
C VAL A 79 3.91 4.77 12.13
N ASN A 80 4.98 4.46 11.39
CA ASN A 80 6.34 4.96 11.64
C ASN A 80 6.67 6.23 10.86
N VAL A 81 5.83 6.61 9.92
CA VAL A 81 6.04 7.75 9.03
C VAL A 81 4.89 8.75 9.11
N ARG A 82 5.09 9.95 8.57
CA ARG A 82 4.07 11.02 8.53
C ARG A 82 4.02 11.63 7.14
N PRO A 83 2.89 12.25 6.74
CA PRO A 83 2.83 13.02 5.52
C PRO A 83 3.97 14.05 5.41
N GLY A 84 4.60 14.15 4.24
CA GLY A 84 5.78 14.97 4.00
C GLY A 84 7.12 14.33 4.43
N TYR A 85 7.13 13.11 4.96
CA TYR A 85 8.35 12.44 5.41
C TYR A 85 9.07 11.77 4.23
N PRO A 86 10.38 12.01 4.03
CA PRO A 86 11.16 11.30 3.03
C PRO A 86 11.42 9.87 3.51
N VAL A 87 11.26 8.90 2.63
CA VAL A 87 11.51 7.47 2.86
C VAL A 87 12.41 6.91 1.77
N LYS A 88 13.20 5.91 2.12
CA LYS A 88 14.01 5.12 1.20
C LYS A 88 13.38 3.76 1.00
N ALA A 89 13.70 3.13 -0.12
CA ALA A 89 13.35 1.74 -0.36
C ALA A 89 13.83 0.85 0.81
N GLY A 90 12.90 0.09 1.39
CA GLY A 90 13.14 -0.76 2.56
C GLY A 90 12.90 -0.10 3.92
N ASP A 91 12.64 1.21 4.00
CA ASP A 91 12.27 1.85 5.27
C ASP A 91 10.91 1.34 5.75
N VAL A 92 10.79 1.03 7.04
CA VAL A 92 9.55 0.53 7.65
C VAL A 92 8.53 1.67 7.78
N VAL A 93 7.48 1.58 6.98
CA VAL A 93 6.37 2.56 6.95
C VAL A 93 5.34 2.25 8.04
N LEU A 94 4.93 1.00 8.14
CA LEU A 94 3.91 0.52 9.06
C LEU A 94 4.36 -0.78 9.73
N GLU A 95 3.85 -1.01 10.94
CA GLU A 95 3.86 -2.31 11.61
C GLU A 95 2.41 -2.76 11.80
N ALA A 96 2.11 -3.99 11.43
CA ALA A 96 0.77 -4.55 11.58
C ALA A 96 0.81 -5.99 12.12
N SER A 97 -0.35 -6.54 12.43
CA SER A 97 -0.51 -7.95 12.77
C SER A 97 -1.75 -8.50 12.09
N VAL A 98 -1.69 -9.77 11.72
CA VAL A 98 -2.85 -10.48 11.17
C VAL A 98 -3.91 -10.60 12.26
N THR A 99 -5.10 -10.12 11.98
CA THR A 99 -6.23 -10.18 12.91
C THR A 99 -6.68 -11.64 13.05
N GLY A 100 -6.77 -12.12 14.29
CA GLY A 100 -7.19 -13.50 14.55
C GLY A 100 -6.16 -14.57 14.16
N TYR A 101 -4.89 -14.21 13.95
CA TYR A 101 -3.83 -15.13 13.54
C TYR A 101 -3.77 -16.41 14.42
N GLU A 102 -3.79 -16.29 15.74
CA GLU A 102 -3.70 -17.44 16.65
C GLU A 102 -4.85 -18.43 16.46
N ALA A 103 -6.06 -17.92 16.22
CA ALA A 103 -7.23 -18.76 15.94
C ALA A 103 -7.11 -19.46 14.58
N ALA A 104 -6.67 -18.70 13.55
CA ALA A 104 -6.46 -19.24 12.21
C ALA A 104 -5.31 -20.27 12.18
N ALA A 105 -4.20 -20.01 12.87
CA ALA A 105 -3.07 -20.93 12.98
C ALA A 105 -3.47 -22.22 13.70
N LYS A 106 -4.24 -22.10 14.80
CA LYS A 106 -4.76 -23.28 15.49
C LYS A 106 -5.69 -24.09 14.60
N GLN A 107 -6.60 -23.45 13.89
CA GLN A 107 -7.51 -24.12 12.96
C GLN A 107 -6.72 -24.84 11.86
N ALA A 108 -5.72 -24.19 11.25
CA ALA A 108 -4.87 -24.79 10.22
C ALA A 108 -4.10 -26.02 10.77
N GLN A 109 -3.66 -25.96 12.03
CA GLN A 109 -3.02 -27.12 12.68
C GLN A 109 -4.01 -28.25 12.92
N ASP A 110 -5.22 -27.95 13.42
CA ASP A 110 -6.25 -28.96 13.66
C ASP A 110 -6.69 -29.63 12.34
N GLU A 111 -6.76 -28.87 11.22
CA GLU A 111 -7.05 -29.38 9.88
C GLU A 111 -5.92 -30.29 9.35
N TYR A 112 -4.66 -29.91 9.58
CA TYR A 112 -3.49 -30.71 9.22
C TYR A 112 -3.46 -32.04 9.98
N ASP A 113 -3.65 -32.00 11.30
CA ASP A 113 -3.65 -33.20 12.15
C ASP A 113 -4.77 -34.16 11.72
N ALA A 114 -5.97 -33.64 11.43
CA ALA A 114 -7.08 -34.43 10.93
C ALA A 114 -6.79 -35.06 9.53
N ALA A 115 -6.10 -34.34 8.64
CA ALA A 115 -5.71 -34.87 7.34
C ALA A 115 -4.63 -35.96 7.46
N LEU A 116 -3.68 -35.78 8.38
CA LEU A 116 -2.65 -36.79 8.69
C LEU A 116 -3.25 -38.05 9.28
N ASP A 117 -4.17 -37.91 10.24
CA ASP A 117 -4.87 -39.05 10.85
C ASP A 117 -5.68 -39.83 9.79
N ALA A 118 -6.34 -39.11 8.86
CA ALA A 118 -7.08 -39.76 7.77
C ALA A 118 -6.16 -40.56 6.84
N LEU A 119 -4.98 -40.01 6.49
CA LEU A 119 -3.99 -40.72 5.67
C LEU A 119 -3.47 -41.97 6.39
N MET A 120 -3.12 -41.86 7.68
CA MET A 120 -2.66 -42.98 8.49
C MET A 120 -3.73 -44.06 8.65
N GLU A 121 -5.00 -43.68 8.77
CA GLU A 121 -6.12 -44.66 8.86
C GLU A 121 -6.30 -45.42 7.55
N ILE A 122 -6.14 -44.76 6.36
CA ILE A 122 -6.17 -45.42 5.06
C ILE A 122 -5.02 -46.46 4.94
N ASP A 123 -3.80 -46.06 5.32
CA ASP A 123 -2.63 -46.95 5.28
C ASP A 123 -2.80 -48.09 6.28
N ARG A 124 -3.34 -47.87 7.45
CA ARG A 124 -3.63 -48.90 8.47
C ARG A 124 -4.67 -49.91 7.99
N LYS A 125 -5.73 -49.47 7.37
CA LYS A 125 -6.77 -50.36 6.81
C LYS A 125 -6.23 -51.26 5.71
N ASN A 126 -5.19 -50.81 5.02
CA ASN A 126 -4.60 -51.52 3.88
C ASN A 126 -3.20 -52.07 4.19
N GLU A 127 -2.81 -52.23 5.47
CA GLU A 127 -1.47 -52.69 5.91
C GLU A 127 -1.05 -54.02 5.28
N GLY A 128 -2.00 -54.90 4.98
CA GLY A 128 -1.75 -56.19 4.32
C GLY A 128 -1.69 -56.15 2.79
N LEU A 129 -1.94 -54.98 2.20
CA LEU A 129 -1.98 -54.84 0.73
C LEU A 129 -0.56 -54.55 0.22
N THR A 130 -0.03 -55.52 -0.58
CA THR A 130 1.26 -55.33 -1.24
C THR A 130 1.05 -55.09 -2.73
N LEU A 131 1.38 -53.88 -3.19
CA LEU A 131 1.24 -53.53 -4.60
C LEU A 131 2.27 -54.25 -5.45
N ARG A 132 1.80 -54.87 -6.56
CA ARG A 132 2.66 -55.38 -7.61
C ARG A 132 3.36 -54.23 -8.34
N ARG A 133 4.46 -54.48 -9.01
CA ARG A 133 5.23 -53.46 -9.72
C ARG A 133 4.39 -52.67 -10.76
N SER A 134 3.48 -53.32 -11.43
CA SER A 134 2.55 -52.65 -12.38
C SER A 134 1.57 -51.73 -11.65
N GLU A 135 1.07 -52.13 -10.48
CA GLU A 135 0.17 -51.35 -9.63
C GLU A 135 0.90 -50.18 -9.00
N GLN A 136 2.16 -50.36 -8.61
CA GLN A 136 3.01 -49.25 -8.16
C GLN A 136 3.23 -48.23 -9.26
N THR A 137 3.58 -48.68 -10.49
CA THR A 137 3.71 -47.79 -11.67
C THR A 137 2.40 -47.05 -11.95
N TYR A 138 1.27 -47.73 -11.80
CA TYR A 138 -0.05 -47.08 -11.94
C TYR A 138 -0.29 -46.02 -10.89
N ALA A 139 0.01 -46.30 -9.63
CA ALA A 139 -0.10 -45.33 -8.53
C ALA A 139 0.81 -44.10 -8.74
N ASP A 140 2.07 -44.31 -9.12
CA ASP A 140 3.04 -43.26 -9.36
C ASP A 140 2.61 -42.36 -10.54
N THR A 141 2.13 -42.93 -11.64
CA THR A 141 1.64 -42.18 -12.79
C THR A 141 0.33 -41.44 -12.50
N TYR A 142 -0.54 -42.01 -11.70
CA TYR A 142 -1.76 -41.36 -11.24
C TYR A 142 -1.43 -40.15 -10.35
N ALA A 143 -0.51 -40.30 -9.39
CA ALA A 143 -0.05 -39.21 -8.54
C ALA A 143 0.58 -38.08 -9.37
N ALA A 144 1.44 -38.43 -10.36
CA ALA A 144 2.07 -37.44 -11.24
C ALA A 144 1.02 -36.69 -12.09
N LEU A 145 -0.02 -37.39 -12.60
CA LEU A 145 -1.11 -36.74 -13.33
C LEU A 145 -1.90 -35.76 -12.43
N ARG A 146 -2.21 -36.19 -11.22
CA ARG A 146 -2.94 -35.33 -10.25
C ARG A 146 -2.15 -34.09 -9.91
N GLU A 147 -0.83 -34.21 -9.66
CA GLU A 147 0.04 -33.09 -9.39
C GLU A 147 0.18 -32.16 -10.59
N ALA A 148 0.36 -32.68 -11.81
CA ALA A 148 0.41 -31.88 -13.02
C ALA A 148 -0.90 -31.10 -13.23
N ALA A 149 -2.06 -31.71 -12.98
CA ALA A 149 -3.36 -31.03 -13.05
C ALA A 149 -3.50 -29.90 -12.03
N ARG A 150 -3.02 -30.11 -10.80
CA ARG A 150 -2.97 -29.05 -9.75
C ARG A 150 -2.08 -27.89 -10.17
N GLN A 151 -0.88 -28.18 -10.69
CA GLN A 151 0.04 -27.13 -11.16
C GLN A 151 -0.56 -26.35 -12.33
N THR A 152 -1.20 -27.02 -13.27
CA THR A 152 -1.91 -26.36 -14.37
C THR A 152 -3.02 -25.44 -13.88
N ALA A 153 -3.82 -25.88 -12.91
CA ALA A 153 -4.87 -25.06 -12.31
C ALA A 153 -4.31 -23.82 -11.61
N ARG A 154 -3.19 -23.96 -10.86
CA ARG A 154 -2.49 -22.84 -10.21
C ARG A 154 -1.96 -21.84 -11.23
N LYS A 155 -1.22 -22.31 -12.23
CA LYS A 155 -0.66 -21.45 -13.29
C LYS A 155 -1.74 -20.75 -14.10
N LYS A 156 -2.88 -21.43 -14.33
CA LYS A 156 -4.05 -20.79 -14.93
C LYS A 156 -4.57 -19.64 -14.08
N THR A 157 -4.72 -19.84 -12.79
CA THR A 157 -5.21 -18.78 -11.86
C THR A 157 -4.24 -17.60 -11.81
N GLU A 158 -2.92 -17.84 -11.70
CA GLU A 158 -1.90 -16.81 -11.73
C GLU A 158 -1.98 -15.97 -13.03
N MET A 159 -2.05 -16.65 -14.18
CA MET A 159 -2.21 -16.01 -15.49
C MET A 159 -3.50 -15.19 -15.57
N GLU A 160 -4.64 -15.75 -15.15
CA GLU A 160 -5.94 -15.06 -15.20
C GLU A 160 -5.97 -13.80 -14.33
N VAL A 161 -5.30 -13.79 -13.17
CA VAL A 161 -5.17 -12.63 -12.31
C VAL A 161 -4.41 -11.50 -13.01
N LEU A 162 -3.27 -11.80 -13.65
CA LEU A 162 -2.47 -10.82 -14.39
C LEU A 162 -3.21 -10.30 -15.63
N LEU A 163 -3.82 -11.18 -16.42
CA LEU A 163 -4.63 -10.78 -17.58
C LEU A 163 -5.79 -9.87 -17.19
N ARG A 164 -6.47 -10.16 -16.09
CA ARG A 164 -7.56 -9.32 -15.57
C ARG A 164 -7.05 -7.95 -15.12
N ALA A 165 -5.92 -7.90 -14.42
CA ALA A 165 -5.30 -6.65 -13.99
C ALA A 165 -4.91 -5.77 -15.20
N ALA A 166 -4.39 -6.39 -16.26
CA ALA A 166 -4.03 -5.72 -17.53
C ALA A 166 -5.23 -5.46 -18.45
N LYS A 167 -6.45 -5.96 -18.12
CA LYS A 167 -7.65 -5.92 -18.98
C LYS A 167 -7.44 -6.62 -20.34
N LEU A 168 -6.65 -7.67 -20.33
CA LEU A 168 -6.35 -8.51 -21.50
C LEU A 168 -7.10 -9.83 -21.43
N SER A 169 -7.21 -10.52 -22.57
CA SER A 169 -7.80 -11.85 -22.67
C SER A 169 -6.76 -12.86 -23.15
N TYR A 170 -6.84 -14.08 -22.62
CA TYR A 170 -5.98 -15.18 -23.07
C TYR A 170 -6.23 -15.53 -24.53
N THR A 171 -5.15 -15.84 -25.25
CA THR A 171 -5.18 -16.36 -26.62
C THR A 171 -4.37 -17.66 -26.68
N ASP A 172 -4.88 -18.68 -27.38
CA ASP A 172 -4.20 -19.99 -27.50
C ASP A 172 -2.89 -19.89 -28.29
N SER A 173 -2.81 -18.94 -29.20
CA SER A 173 -1.61 -18.70 -30.02
C SER A 173 -1.12 -17.26 -29.86
N GLY A 174 0.18 -17.11 -29.63
CA GLY A 174 0.81 -15.79 -29.44
C GLY A 174 0.52 -15.18 -28.08
N TYR A 175 0.71 -13.86 -27.97
CA TYR A 175 0.46 -13.09 -26.76
C TYR A 175 -0.52 -11.96 -27.05
N PRO A 176 -1.34 -11.55 -26.08
CA PRO A 176 -2.21 -10.39 -26.25
C PRO A 176 -1.39 -9.12 -26.49
N ASP A 177 -1.88 -8.24 -27.38
CA ASP A 177 -1.25 -6.96 -27.62
C ASP A 177 -1.24 -6.10 -26.32
N GLY A 178 -0.06 -5.60 -25.98
CA GLY A 178 0.11 -4.82 -24.75
C GLY A 178 0.40 -5.64 -23.48
N ALA A 179 0.62 -6.95 -23.60
CA ALA A 179 1.07 -7.77 -22.48
C ALA A 179 2.48 -7.37 -22.03
N ASP A 180 2.64 -7.15 -20.73
CA ASP A 180 3.94 -6.91 -20.11
C ASP A 180 4.73 -8.22 -19.93
N GLU A 181 6.00 -8.12 -19.55
CA GLU A 181 6.89 -9.27 -19.36
C GLU A 181 6.35 -10.27 -18.32
N ALA A 182 5.72 -9.79 -17.25
CA ALA A 182 5.16 -10.64 -16.21
C ALA A 182 3.95 -11.44 -16.73
N THR A 183 3.08 -10.81 -17.51
CA THR A 183 1.93 -11.46 -18.15
C THR A 183 2.39 -12.49 -19.20
N VAL A 184 3.40 -12.17 -20.00
CA VAL A 184 3.99 -13.10 -20.97
C VAL A 184 4.56 -14.33 -20.25
N ALA A 185 5.36 -14.13 -19.19
CA ALA A 185 5.94 -15.21 -18.40
C ALA A 185 4.86 -16.12 -17.77
N ALA A 186 3.76 -15.55 -17.29
CA ALA A 186 2.65 -16.32 -16.73
C ALA A 186 1.91 -17.16 -17.80
N ILE A 187 1.73 -16.62 -19.01
CA ILE A 187 1.16 -17.37 -20.15
C ILE A 187 2.06 -18.54 -20.51
N ASP A 188 3.37 -18.33 -20.59
CA ASP A 188 4.33 -19.39 -20.91
C ASP A 188 4.39 -20.46 -19.82
N ALA A 189 4.35 -20.06 -18.55
CA ALA A 189 4.27 -20.99 -17.42
C ALA A 189 3.00 -21.85 -17.45
N TYR A 190 1.86 -21.25 -17.78
CA TYR A 190 0.60 -22.01 -17.95
C TYR A 190 0.67 -22.98 -19.12
N ARG A 191 1.20 -22.59 -20.29
CA ARG A 191 1.36 -23.48 -21.46
C ARG A 191 2.31 -24.63 -21.17
N ALA A 192 3.42 -24.37 -20.48
CA ALA A 192 4.35 -25.41 -20.03
C ALA A 192 3.68 -26.40 -19.08
N ALA A 193 2.84 -25.92 -18.15
CA ALA A 193 2.08 -26.77 -17.24
C ALA A 193 1.05 -27.63 -17.98
N LEU A 194 0.36 -27.08 -19.00
CA LEU A 194 -0.54 -27.86 -19.87
C LEU A 194 0.19 -29.00 -20.58
N SER A 195 1.34 -28.72 -21.19
CA SER A 195 2.16 -29.75 -21.86
C SER A 195 2.61 -30.83 -20.88
N ALA A 196 3.03 -30.46 -19.68
CA ALA A 196 3.40 -31.42 -18.64
C ALA A 196 2.21 -32.28 -18.17
N GLN A 197 1.01 -31.70 -18.11
CA GLN A 197 -0.21 -32.42 -17.78
C GLN A 197 -0.56 -33.44 -18.89
N ASP A 198 -0.45 -33.07 -20.17
CA ASP A 198 -0.68 -33.98 -21.31
C ASP A 198 0.31 -35.15 -21.30
N GLU A 199 1.60 -34.87 -21.02
CA GLU A 199 2.63 -35.90 -20.87
C GLU A 199 2.33 -36.87 -19.72
N ALA A 200 1.90 -36.34 -18.57
CA ALA A 200 1.49 -37.14 -17.40
C ALA A 200 0.24 -37.97 -17.70
N GLN A 201 -0.74 -37.42 -18.43
CA GLN A 201 -1.94 -38.13 -18.87
C GLN A 201 -1.58 -39.28 -19.78
N ASP A 202 -0.66 -39.09 -20.73
CA ASP A 202 -0.19 -40.16 -21.63
C ASP A 202 0.57 -41.24 -20.86
N ALA A 203 1.37 -40.89 -19.87
CA ALA A 203 2.05 -41.84 -19.00
C ALA A 203 1.05 -42.68 -18.20
N PHE A 204 0.07 -42.03 -17.59
CA PHE A 204 -1.02 -42.72 -16.88
C PHE A 204 -1.82 -43.62 -17.79
N ASN A 205 -2.21 -43.19 -18.99
CA ASN A 205 -2.93 -44.00 -19.97
C ASN A 205 -2.14 -45.26 -20.39
N ARG A 206 -0.81 -45.17 -20.49
CA ARG A 206 0.05 -46.34 -20.74
C ARG A 206 0.04 -47.34 -19.58
N ALA A 207 0.13 -46.84 -18.33
CA ALA A 207 0.06 -47.69 -17.14
C ALA A 207 -1.31 -48.32 -16.94
N ALA A 208 -2.38 -47.56 -17.21
CA ALA A 208 -3.76 -48.03 -17.08
C ALA A 208 -4.15 -49.21 -18.01
N ARG A 209 -3.37 -49.46 -19.08
CA ARG A 209 -3.64 -50.57 -20.02
C ARG A 209 -3.61 -51.96 -19.37
N TYR A 210 -2.90 -52.08 -18.26
CA TYR A 210 -2.77 -53.36 -17.56
C TYR A 210 -3.89 -53.63 -16.56
N GLY A 211 -4.72 -52.64 -16.30
CA GLY A 211 -5.76 -52.66 -15.28
C GLY A 211 -5.22 -52.80 -13.86
N VAL A 212 -6.05 -52.53 -12.90
CA VAL A 212 -5.81 -52.79 -11.47
C VAL A 212 -7.12 -53.31 -10.89
N ASP A 213 -6.99 -54.09 -9.81
CA ASP A 213 -8.16 -54.58 -9.08
C ASP A 213 -8.88 -53.43 -8.39
N ASP A 214 -10.20 -53.49 -8.27
CA ASP A 214 -11.02 -52.42 -7.66
C ASP A 214 -10.55 -52.05 -6.24
N ALA A 215 -10.15 -53.04 -5.44
CA ALA A 215 -9.62 -52.79 -4.08
C ALA A 215 -8.30 -52.04 -4.11
N VAL A 216 -7.41 -52.33 -5.05
CA VAL A 216 -6.14 -51.63 -5.27
C VAL A 216 -6.41 -50.20 -5.75
N TRP A 217 -7.34 -50.06 -6.68
CA TRP A 217 -7.74 -48.74 -7.17
C TRP A 217 -8.33 -47.86 -6.05
N SER A 218 -9.24 -48.42 -5.25
CA SER A 218 -9.83 -47.71 -4.12
C SER A 218 -8.74 -47.20 -3.17
N TYR A 219 -7.80 -48.04 -2.78
CA TYR A 219 -6.67 -47.69 -1.95
C TYR A 219 -5.83 -46.56 -2.57
N ILE A 220 -5.41 -46.69 -3.84
CA ILE A 220 -4.57 -45.72 -4.53
C ILE A 220 -5.28 -44.35 -4.59
N SER A 221 -6.57 -44.35 -4.98
CA SER A 221 -7.33 -43.09 -5.14
C SER A 221 -7.64 -42.42 -3.81
N GLU A 222 -8.01 -43.17 -2.79
CA GLU A 222 -8.26 -42.63 -1.43
C GLU A 222 -6.99 -42.06 -0.81
N ARG A 223 -5.89 -42.84 -0.92
CA ARG A 223 -4.58 -42.39 -0.40
C ARG A 223 -4.08 -41.13 -1.10
N GLN A 224 -4.19 -41.07 -2.43
CA GLN A 224 -3.81 -39.85 -3.19
C GLN A 224 -4.65 -38.65 -2.79
N SER A 225 -5.96 -38.82 -2.61
CA SER A 225 -6.85 -37.72 -2.17
C SER A 225 -6.52 -37.24 -0.75
N ALA A 226 -6.14 -38.16 0.16
CA ALA A 226 -5.71 -37.80 1.52
C ALA A 226 -4.36 -37.09 1.50
N GLN A 227 -3.41 -37.52 0.65
CA GLN A 227 -2.14 -36.81 0.48
C GLN A 227 -2.30 -35.41 -0.09
N GLU A 228 -3.20 -35.21 -1.07
CA GLU A 228 -3.53 -33.89 -1.60
C GLU A 228 -4.09 -32.96 -0.52
N LYS A 229 -5.01 -33.46 0.31
CA LYS A 229 -5.54 -32.68 1.44
C LYS A 229 -4.45 -32.28 2.44
N LEU A 230 -3.55 -33.22 2.75
CA LEU A 230 -2.43 -32.94 3.67
C LEU A 230 -1.54 -31.85 3.10
N SER A 231 -1.17 -31.95 1.82
CA SER A 231 -0.39 -30.92 1.12
C SER A 231 -1.10 -29.54 1.11
N ASP A 232 -2.43 -29.53 0.88
CA ASP A 232 -3.21 -28.28 0.92
C ASP A 232 -3.21 -27.65 2.32
N CYS A 233 -3.23 -28.45 3.39
CA CYS A 233 -3.11 -27.98 4.76
C CYS A 233 -1.72 -27.42 5.07
N GLU A 234 -0.65 -28.07 4.58
CA GLU A 234 0.73 -27.58 4.71
C GLU A 234 0.90 -26.23 4.00
N GLU A 235 0.37 -26.09 2.79
CA GLU A 235 0.41 -24.84 2.05
C GLU A 235 -0.32 -23.70 2.79
N LYS A 236 -1.51 -23.96 3.34
CA LYS A 236 -2.23 -22.99 4.16
C LYS A 236 -1.42 -22.53 5.40
N GLN A 237 -0.73 -23.45 6.05
CA GLN A 237 0.14 -23.09 7.20
C GLN A 237 1.30 -22.18 6.76
N VAL A 238 1.94 -22.51 5.63
CA VAL A 238 3.03 -21.70 5.05
C VAL A 238 2.52 -20.33 4.66
N GLU A 239 1.41 -20.24 3.92
CA GLU A 239 0.81 -18.97 3.51
C GLU A 239 0.45 -18.08 4.71
N LEU A 240 -0.11 -18.67 5.77
CA LEU A 240 -0.49 -17.95 6.99
C LEU A 240 0.74 -17.41 7.73
N GLU A 241 1.83 -18.20 7.78
CA GLU A 241 3.09 -17.77 8.39
C GLU A 241 3.80 -16.69 7.56
N GLU A 242 3.78 -16.80 6.22
CA GLU A 242 4.32 -15.79 5.32
C GLU A 242 3.53 -14.47 5.43
N LEU A 243 2.20 -14.56 5.51
CA LEU A 243 1.35 -13.40 5.75
C LEU A 243 1.69 -12.74 7.09
N ARG A 244 1.88 -13.52 8.16
CA ARG A 244 2.30 -13.01 9.47
C ARG A 244 3.62 -12.27 9.40
N ARG A 245 4.61 -12.81 8.67
CA ARG A 245 5.93 -12.19 8.51
C ARG A 245 5.87 -10.92 7.66
N SER A 246 5.17 -10.97 6.54
CA SER A 246 5.04 -9.82 5.64
C SER A 246 4.24 -8.67 6.28
N ALA A 247 3.22 -9.00 7.06
CA ALA A 247 2.41 -8.02 7.77
C ALA A 247 3.14 -7.38 8.97
N ALA A 248 4.11 -8.07 9.56
CA ALA A 248 4.83 -7.55 10.74
C ALA A 248 5.53 -6.21 10.44
N THR A 249 6.09 -6.08 9.25
CA THR A 249 6.78 -4.85 8.80
C THR A 249 6.47 -4.57 7.33
N ILE A 250 5.77 -3.49 7.08
CA ILE A 250 5.44 -3.02 5.73
C ILE A 250 6.43 -1.91 5.37
N CYS A 251 7.25 -2.18 4.36
CA CYS A 251 8.34 -1.30 3.95
C CYS A 251 7.99 -0.50 2.69
N ALA A 252 8.62 0.67 2.53
CA ALA A 252 8.53 1.46 1.32
C ALA A 252 9.14 0.69 0.13
N PRO A 253 8.44 0.56 -1.01
CA PRO A 253 8.94 -0.17 -2.17
C PRO A 253 10.05 0.57 -2.93
N ARG A 254 10.11 1.90 -2.79
CA ARG A 254 11.07 2.78 -3.45
C ARG A 254 11.33 4.05 -2.65
N ASP A 255 12.33 4.82 -3.07
CA ASP A 255 12.62 6.14 -2.52
C ASP A 255 11.49 7.12 -2.90
N GLY A 256 11.09 7.96 -1.95
CA GLY A 256 10.03 8.93 -2.18
C GLY A 256 9.70 9.78 -0.96
N VAL A 257 8.58 10.47 -1.05
CA VAL A 257 7.99 11.24 0.05
C VAL A 257 6.57 10.75 0.28
N ILE A 258 6.21 10.50 1.53
CA ILE A 258 4.86 10.10 1.89
C ILE A 258 3.90 11.27 1.64
N ALA A 259 2.98 11.12 0.70
CA ALA A 259 1.98 12.14 0.40
C ALA A 259 0.89 12.17 1.46
N GLU A 260 0.31 11.00 1.76
CA GLU A 260 -0.78 10.83 2.71
C GLU A 260 -0.71 9.43 3.34
N ILE A 261 -1.23 9.28 4.54
CA ILE A 261 -1.47 8.00 5.20
C ILE A 261 -2.88 8.04 5.77
N GLY A 262 -3.75 7.18 5.22
CA GLY A 262 -5.15 7.06 5.64
C GLY A 262 -5.36 6.27 6.94
N LEU A 263 -4.37 5.48 7.35
CA LEU A 263 -4.48 4.53 8.46
C LEU A 263 -3.88 5.07 9.75
N LYS A 264 -4.49 4.67 10.86
CA LYS A 264 -4.05 4.97 12.24
C LYS A 264 -3.78 3.68 13.01
N GLN A 265 -3.06 3.82 14.12
CA GLN A 265 -2.88 2.71 15.05
C GLN A 265 -4.25 2.19 15.54
N GLY A 266 -4.45 0.90 15.45
CA GLY A 266 -5.67 0.18 15.81
C GLY A 266 -6.66 0.00 14.66
N ASP A 267 -6.46 0.65 13.51
CA ASP A 267 -7.37 0.51 12.38
C ASP A 267 -7.24 -0.89 11.75
N PRO A 268 -8.38 -1.48 11.33
CA PRO A 268 -8.37 -2.68 10.51
C PRO A 268 -8.05 -2.32 9.05
N TYR A 269 -7.30 -3.19 8.39
CA TYR A 269 -6.96 -3.08 6.97
C TYR A 269 -7.25 -4.39 6.25
N ASP A 270 -8.04 -4.34 5.18
CA ASP A 270 -8.49 -5.49 4.39
C ASP A 270 -7.95 -5.51 2.95
N GLY A 271 -7.05 -4.60 2.60
CA GLY A 271 -6.50 -4.47 1.26
C GLY A 271 -7.36 -3.70 0.26
N SER A 272 -8.57 -3.28 0.63
CA SER A 272 -9.51 -2.58 -0.28
C SER A 272 -9.09 -1.14 -0.58
N MET A 273 -8.43 -0.49 0.36
CA MET A 273 -7.96 0.90 0.26
C MET A 273 -6.43 0.96 0.18
N PRO A 274 -5.85 2.03 -0.35
CA PRO A 274 -4.41 2.28 -0.22
C PRO A 274 -4.03 2.52 1.25
N LEU A 275 -2.78 2.18 1.58
CA LEU A 275 -2.19 2.32 2.92
C LEU A 275 -1.97 3.77 3.33
#